data_cccb912bd5b9cee0c517d78d6b8d190c
#
_entry.id   cccb912bd5b9cee0c517d78d6b8d190c
#
_cell.length_a   1.000
_cell.length_b   1.000
_cell.length_c   1.000
_cell.angle_alpha   90.00
_cell.angle_beta   90.00
_cell.angle_gamma   90.00
#
_symmetry.space_group_name_H-M   'P 1'
#
loop_
_entity.id
_entity.type
_entity.pdbx_description
1 polymer ?
#
loop_
_entity_poly.entity_id
_entity_poly.type
_entity_poly.pdbx_seq_one_letter_code
_entity_poly.pdbx_strand_id
1 'polypeptide(L)'
;AAYFQGAASTVKVTEQLRHCSEILKEMLAKKHFSYAWPFYNPVDVNALGLHNYYDVVKNPMDLGTIKEKMDNQEYKDAYKFAADVRLMFMNCYKYNPPDHEVVTMARMLQDVFETHFSKIPI
;
A
#
# COMPACT_ATOMS: atom_id res chain seq x y z
N ALA A 1 -9.54 -14.95 30.80
CA ALA A 1 -8.29 -14.98 30.05
C ALA A 1 -8.52 -14.60 28.59
N ALA A 2 -9.44 -15.30 27.92
CA ALA A 2 -9.75 -14.98 26.51
C ALA A 2 -10.30 -13.57 26.38
N TYR A 3 -11.13 -13.18 27.34
CA TYR A 3 -11.69 -11.85 27.35
C TYR A 3 -10.61 -10.78 27.50
N PHE A 4 -9.66 -11.02 28.37
CA PHE A 4 -8.54 -10.14 28.62
C PHE A 4 -7.64 -10.02 27.38
N GLN A 5 -7.39 -11.16 26.73
CA GLN A 5 -6.59 -11.19 25.52
C GLN A 5 -7.27 -10.41 24.40
N GLY A 6 -8.60 -10.45 24.33
CA GLY A 6 -9.34 -9.70 23.35
C GLY A 6 -9.13 -8.20 23.49
N ALA A 7 -9.18 -7.70 24.72
CA ALA A 7 -8.96 -6.29 24.99
C ALA A 7 -7.52 -5.88 24.66
N ALA A 8 -6.55 -6.70 25.07
CA ALA A 8 -5.14 -6.44 24.76
C ALA A 8 -4.90 -6.46 23.26
N SER A 9 -5.50 -7.40 22.54
CA SER A 9 -5.39 -7.49 21.09
C SER A 9 -5.95 -6.25 20.40
N THR A 10 -7.06 -5.71 20.91
CA THR A 10 -7.67 -4.50 20.36
C THR A 10 -6.74 -3.29 20.49
N VAL A 11 -6.12 -3.12 21.66
CA VAL A 11 -5.18 -2.02 21.87
C VAL A 11 -3.98 -2.16 20.96
N LYS A 12 -3.44 -3.36 20.83
CA LYS A 12 -2.30 -3.62 19.97
C LYS A 12 -2.63 -3.36 18.50
N VAL A 13 -3.80 -3.79 18.05
CA VAL A 13 -4.25 -3.55 16.68
C VAL A 13 -4.37 -2.05 16.41
N THR A 14 -4.91 -1.29 17.37
CA THR A 14 -5.03 0.16 17.24
C THR A 14 -3.65 0.82 17.08
N GLU A 15 -2.68 0.40 17.89
CA GLU A 15 -1.32 0.92 17.78
C GLU A 15 -0.69 0.56 16.42
N GLN A 16 -0.87 -0.66 15.97
CA GLN A 16 -0.35 -1.09 14.69
C GLN A 16 -0.96 -0.30 13.53
N LEU A 17 -2.27 -0.02 13.58
CA LEU A 17 -2.93 0.77 12.56
C LEU A 17 -2.46 2.23 12.58
N ARG A 18 -2.13 2.76 13.75
CA ARG A 18 -1.54 4.09 13.85
C ARG A 18 -0.20 4.14 13.13
N HIS A 19 0.64 3.14 13.34
CA HIS A 19 1.91 3.03 12.61
C HIS A 19 1.69 2.88 11.12
N CYS A 20 0.66 2.11 10.71
CA CYS A 20 0.32 1.99 9.29
C CYS A 20 -0.05 3.35 8.68
N SER A 21 -0.81 4.16 9.41
CA SER A 21 -1.15 5.50 8.98
C SER A 21 0.10 6.37 8.80
N GLU A 22 1.05 6.26 9.71
CA GLU A 22 2.32 6.98 9.61
C GLU A 22 3.16 6.49 8.42
N ILE A 23 3.18 5.18 8.17
CA ILE A 23 3.86 4.62 7.00
C ILE A 23 3.25 5.16 5.73
N LEU A 24 1.94 5.23 5.66
CA LEU A 24 1.24 5.76 4.51
C LEU A 24 1.60 7.23 4.27
N LYS A 25 1.65 8.03 5.33
CA LYS A 25 2.07 9.42 5.25
C LYS A 25 3.51 9.54 4.75
N GLU A 26 4.37 8.64 5.20
CA GLU A 26 5.75 8.61 4.75
C GLU A 26 5.83 8.33 3.24
N MET A 27 5.08 7.35 2.75
CA MET A 27 5.07 7.04 1.31
C MET A 27 4.52 8.18 0.47
N LEU A 28 3.65 9.02 1.04
CA LEU A 28 3.07 10.17 0.36
C LEU A 28 3.90 11.45 0.55
N ALA A 29 4.99 11.38 1.30
CA ALA A 29 5.83 12.54 1.58
C ALA A 29 6.60 12.99 0.35
N LYS A 30 6.88 14.29 0.27
CA LYS A 30 7.55 14.88 -0.89
C LYS A 30 8.93 14.27 -1.17
N LYS A 31 9.62 13.81 -0.14
CA LYS A 31 10.96 13.22 -0.32
C LYS A 31 10.94 11.94 -1.15
N HIS A 32 9.80 11.29 -1.26
CA HIS A 32 9.64 10.07 -2.05
C HIS A 32 8.93 10.32 -3.38
N PHE A 33 8.56 11.55 -3.67
CA PHE A 33 7.73 11.89 -4.84
C PHE A 33 8.34 11.39 -6.14
N SER A 34 9.64 11.47 -6.31
CA SER A 34 10.29 11.15 -7.58
C SER A 34 10.04 9.70 -8.03
N TYR A 35 9.76 8.79 -7.12
CA TYR A 35 9.46 7.40 -7.45
C TYR A 35 8.09 6.95 -6.94
N ALA A 36 7.38 7.76 -6.16
CA ALA A 36 6.09 7.38 -5.60
C ALA A 36 4.89 7.91 -6.40
N TRP A 37 5.09 8.94 -7.21
CA TRP A 37 3.97 9.62 -7.88
C TRP A 37 3.13 8.70 -8.76
N PRO A 38 3.65 7.64 -9.42
CA PRO A 38 2.78 6.78 -10.23
C PRO A 38 1.74 6.02 -9.41
N PHE A 39 1.93 5.95 -8.10
CA PHE A 39 1.07 5.16 -7.22
C PHE A 39 0.09 6.01 -6.43
N TYR A 40 0.09 7.32 -6.62
CA TYR A 40 -0.78 8.23 -5.85
C TYR A 40 -2.26 8.09 -6.20
N ASN A 41 -2.56 7.76 -7.46
CA ASN A 41 -3.92 7.70 -7.96
C ASN A 41 -4.12 6.41 -8.76
N PRO A 42 -5.39 5.97 -8.96
CA PRO A 42 -5.64 4.82 -9.82
C PRO A 42 -5.02 5.00 -11.20
N VAL A 43 -4.56 3.89 -11.78
CA VAL A 43 -4.00 3.91 -13.13
C VAL A 43 -5.09 4.36 -14.10
N ASP A 44 -4.81 5.41 -14.88
CA ASP A 44 -5.74 5.91 -15.90
C ASP A 44 -5.49 5.16 -17.21
N VAL A 45 -6.24 4.07 -17.38
CA VAL A 45 -6.04 3.19 -18.55
C VAL A 45 -6.39 3.89 -19.86
N ASN A 46 -7.34 4.80 -19.85
CA ASN A 46 -7.74 5.52 -21.07
C ASN A 46 -6.68 6.53 -21.48
N ALA A 47 -6.18 7.32 -20.53
CA ALA A 47 -5.18 8.34 -20.81
C ALA A 47 -3.86 7.73 -21.25
N LEU A 48 -3.50 6.55 -20.72
CA LEU A 48 -2.24 5.88 -21.04
C LEU A 48 -2.34 4.87 -22.16
N GLY A 49 -3.55 4.62 -22.70
CA GLY A 49 -3.75 3.66 -23.78
C GLY A 49 -3.52 2.21 -23.36
N LEU A 50 -3.73 1.89 -22.09
CA LEU A 50 -3.46 0.57 -21.56
C LEU A 50 -4.72 -0.32 -21.67
N HIS A 51 -5.09 -0.69 -22.89
CA HIS A 51 -6.37 -1.34 -23.17
C HIS A 51 -6.52 -2.72 -22.52
N ASN A 52 -5.42 -3.40 -22.24
CA ASN A 52 -5.46 -4.72 -21.64
C ASN A 52 -5.14 -4.71 -20.13
N TYR A 53 -5.10 -3.54 -19.51
CA TYR A 53 -4.68 -3.42 -18.11
C TYR A 53 -5.56 -4.29 -17.19
N TYR A 54 -6.89 -4.18 -17.34
CA TYR A 54 -7.81 -4.92 -16.47
C TYR A 54 -7.90 -6.40 -16.81
N ASP A 55 -7.37 -6.82 -17.96
CA ASP A 55 -7.23 -8.24 -18.27
C ASP A 55 -6.12 -8.89 -17.44
N VAL A 56 -5.10 -8.11 -17.11
CA VAL A 56 -3.94 -8.55 -16.33
C VAL A 56 -4.14 -8.25 -14.84
N VAL A 57 -4.59 -7.03 -14.53
CA VAL A 57 -4.75 -6.55 -13.14
C VAL A 57 -6.22 -6.66 -12.77
N LYS A 58 -6.55 -7.71 -12.02
CA LYS A 58 -7.94 -7.97 -11.63
C LYS A 58 -8.40 -7.14 -10.44
N ASN A 59 -7.47 -6.74 -9.57
CA ASN A 59 -7.78 -5.97 -8.36
C ASN A 59 -6.85 -4.75 -8.31
N PRO A 60 -7.21 -3.66 -9.02
CA PRO A 60 -6.38 -2.44 -8.99
C PRO A 60 -6.29 -1.85 -7.59
N MET A 61 -5.15 -1.26 -7.27
CA MET A 61 -4.94 -0.59 -5.99
C MET A 61 -3.94 0.54 -6.15
N ASP A 62 -4.09 1.57 -5.34
CA ASP A 62 -3.21 2.74 -5.34
C ASP A 62 -3.19 3.38 -3.96
N LEU A 63 -2.24 4.28 -3.72
CA LEU A 63 -2.10 4.91 -2.41
C LEU A 63 -3.28 5.80 -2.05
N GLY A 64 -3.90 6.47 -3.03
CA GLY A 64 -5.08 7.28 -2.78
C GLY A 64 -6.24 6.46 -2.26
N THR A 65 -6.47 5.28 -2.87
CA THR A 65 -7.52 4.36 -2.41
C THR A 65 -7.19 3.82 -1.02
N ILE A 66 -5.92 3.48 -0.78
CA ILE A 66 -5.49 2.99 0.54
C ILE A 66 -5.70 4.06 1.61
N LYS A 67 -5.37 5.31 1.29
CA LYS A 67 -5.58 6.42 2.23
C LYS A 67 -7.07 6.58 2.56
N GLU A 68 -7.92 6.51 1.55
CA GLU A 68 -9.37 6.61 1.75
C GLU A 68 -9.88 5.48 2.63
N LYS A 69 -9.42 4.25 2.39
CA LYS A 69 -9.80 3.11 3.22
C LYS A 69 -9.32 3.28 4.66
N MET A 70 -8.11 3.81 4.85
CA MET A 70 -7.58 4.09 6.18
C MET A 70 -8.42 5.14 6.90
N ASP A 71 -8.75 6.23 6.21
CA ASP A 71 -9.57 7.31 6.79
C ASP A 71 -10.97 6.82 7.15
N ASN A 72 -11.51 5.87 6.40
CA ASN A 72 -12.82 5.27 6.65
C ASN A 72 -12.75 4.08 7.61
N GLN A 73 -11.58 3.81 8.19
CA GLN A 73 -11.38 2.74 9.17
C GLN A 73 -11.77 1.36 8.63
N GLU A 74 -11.47 1.13 7.34
CA GLU A 74 -11.82 -0.15 6.70
C GLU A 74 -10.82 -1.26 6.98
N TYR A 75 -9.62 -0.93 7.46
CA TYR A 75 -8.61 -1.94 7.79
C TYR A 75 -8.78 -2.42 9.22
N LYS A 76 -9.02 -3.71 9.38
CA LYS A 76 -9.22 -4.32 10.70
C LYS A 76 -7.90 -4.53 11.43
N ASP A 77 -6.80 -4.67 10.69
CA ASP A 77 -5.47 -4.89 11.27
C ASP A 77 -4.39 -4.44 10.27
N ALA A 78 -3.14 -4.46 10.74
CA ALA A 78 -2.00 -4.04 9.93
C ALA A 78 -1.79 -4.96 8.73
N TYR A 79 -2.13 -6.23 8.85
CA TYR A 79 -1.93 -7.18 7.74
C TYR A 79 -2.85 -6.89 6.57
N LYS A 80 -4.06 -6.42 6.84
CA LYS A 80 -5.00 -6.03 5.78
C LYS A 80 -4.49 -4.82 5.04
N PHE A 81 -3.94 -3.85 5.76
CA PHE A 81 -3.28 -2.69 5.15
C PHE A 81 -2.09 -3.12 4.28
N ALA A 82 -1.22 -3.95 4.83
CA ALA A 82 -0.04 -4.43 4.11
C ALA A 82 -0.43 -5.20 2.85
N ALA A 83 -1.51 -5.98 2.92
CA ALA A 83 -1.99 -6.74 1.76
C ALA A 83 -2.34 -5.80 0.60
N ASP A 84 -3.01 -4.68 0.88
CA ASP A 84 -3.36 -3.71 -0.17
C ASP A 84 -2.13 -3.01 -0.72
N VAL A 85 -1.18 -2.63 0.13
CA VAL A 85 0.06 -2.00 -0.33
C VAL A 85 0.84 -2.95 -1.23
N ARG A 86 0.96 -4.20 -0.81
CA ARG A 86 1.68 -5.20 -1.61
C ARG A 86 0.93 -5.55 -2.89
N LEU A 87 -0.39 -5.55 -2.86
CA LEU A 87 -1.20 -5.75 -4.07
C LEU A 87 -0.89 -4.66 -5.10
N MET A 88 -0.80 -3.42 -4.66
CA MET A 88 -0.44 -2.31 -5.54
C MET A 88 0.90 -2.56 -6.26
N PHE A 89 1.91 -2.98 -5.50
CA PHE A 89 3.22 -3.26 -6.08
C PHE A 89 3.18 -4.49 -6.99
N MET A 90 2.51 -5.56 -6.57
CA MET A 90 2.39 -6.77 -7.37
C MET A 90 1.70 -6.51 -8.70
N ASN A 91 0.67 -5.66 -8.71
CA ASN A 91 0.00 -5.27 -9.95
C ASN A 91 0.99 -4.61 -10.92
N CYS A 92 1.85 -3.75 -10.39
CA CYS A 92 2.88 -3.08 -11.19
C CYS A 92 3.86 -4.09 -11.77
N TYR A 93 4.33 -5.03 -10.96
CA TYR A 93 5.30 -6.04 -11.40
C TYR A 93 4.68 -7.01 -12.41
N LYS A 94 3.39 -7.29 -12.25
CA LYS A 94 2.70 -8.23 -13.12
C LYS A 94 2.41 -7.63 -14.50
N TYR A 95 2.00 -6.37 -14.53
CA TYR A 95 1.58 -5.74 -15.77
C TYR A 95 2.76 -5.26 -16.62
N ASN A 96 3.79 -4.73 -15.98
CA ASN A 96 4.90 -4.07 -16.69
C ASN A 96 6.08 -5.01 -16.89
N PRO A 97 6.86 -4.84 -17.99
CA PRO A 97 8.10 -5.59 -18.16
C PRO A 97 9.09 -5.29 -17.02
N PRO A 98 9.96 -6.24 -16.66
CA PRO A 98 10.88 -6.04 -15.52
C PRO A 98 11.85 -4.87 -15.71
N ASP A 99 12.13 -4.47 -16.94
CA ASP A 99 13.04 -3.36 -17.24
C ASP A 99 12.33 -2.01 -17.36
N HIS A 100 11.01 -1.98 -17.16
CA HIS A 100 10.27 -0.73 -17.23
C HIS A 100 10.63 0.15 -16.04
N GLU A 101 10.74 1.46 -16.29
CA GLU A 101 11.10 2.43 -15.26
C GLU A 101 10.16 2.38 -14.05
N VAL A 102 8.85 2.21 -14.29
CA VAL A 102 7.87 2.18 -13.20
C VAL A 102 8.10 1.00 -12.25
N VAL A 103 8.65 -0.12 -12.75
CA VAL A 103 8.98 -1.27 -11.90
C VAL A 103 10.12 -0.91 -10.94
N THR A 104 11.13 -0.19 -11.41
CA THR A 104 12.20 0.30 -10.55
C THR A 104 11.66 1.25 -9.49
N MET A 105 10.76 2.15 -9.89
CA MET A 105 10.12 3.08 -8.96
C MET A 105 9.32 2.32 -7.89
N ALA A 106 8.58 1.31 -8.30
CA ALA A 106 7.81 0.48 -7.37
C ALA A 106 8.72 -0.21 -6.36
N ARG A 107 9.87 -0.74 -6.81
CA ARG A 107 10.83 -1.39 -5.91
C ARG A 107 11.39 -0.42 -4.90
N MET A 108 11.67 0.81 -5.30
CA MET A 108 12.18 1.83 -4.40
C MET A 108 11.14 2.17 -3.33
N LEU A 109 9.89 2.36 -3.73
CA LEU A 109 8.84 2.68 -2.78
C LEU A 109 8.52 1.49 -1.88
N GLN A 110 8.53 0.27 -2.43
CA GLN A 110 8.31 -0.93 -1.63
C GLN A 110 9.41 -1.11 -0.58
N ASP A 111 10.64 -0.76 -0.91
CA ASP A 111 11.75 -0.81 0.04
C ASP A 111 11.46 0.11 1.23
N VAL A 112 10.96 1.31 0.98
CA VAL A 112 10.55 2.24 2.03
C VAL A 112 9.43 1.60 2.87
N PHE A 113 8.41 1.06 2.22
CA PHE A 113 7.29 0.43 2.92
C PHE A 113 7.74 -0.73 3.80
N GLU A 114 8.49 -1.69 3.24
CA GLU A 114 8.88 -2.89 3.98
C GLU A 114 9.81 -2.55 5.14
N THR A 115 10.69 -1.57 4.97
CA THR A 115 11.57 -1.14 6.04
C THR A 115 10.77 -0.58 7.22
N HIS A 116 9.81 0.28 6.94
CA HIS A 116 8.97 0.86 7.99
C HIS A 116 8.01 -0.16 8.58
N PHE A 117 7.44 -1.02 7.74
CA PHE A 117 6.49 -2.02 8.20
C PHE A 117 7.15 -3.04 9.12
N SER A 118 8.41 -3.37 8.89
CA SER A 118 9.15 -4.31 9.73
C SER A 118 9.35 -3.81 11.15
N LYS A 119 9.17 -2.51 11.38
CA LYS A 119 9.35 -1.88 12.70
C LYS A 119 8.04 -1.73 13.48
N ILE A 120 6.92 -2.19 12.92
CA ILE A 120 5.64 -2.12 13.61
C ILE A 120 5.69 -3.01 14.86
N PRO A 121 5.21 -2.53 16.01
CA PRO A 121 5.17 -3.34 17.25
C PRO A 121 4.30 -4.58 17.07
N ILE A 122 4.78 -5.70 17.58
CA ILE A 122 4.04 -6.97 17.52
C ILE A 122 3.32 -7.26 18.82
#